data_3161293a1f07254b8bc2c3d6632f3c6b
#
_entry.id   3161293a1f07254b8bc2c3d6632f3c6b
#
_cell.length_a   1.000
_cell.length_b   1.000
_cell.length_c   1.000
_cell.angle_alpha   90.00
_cell.angle_beta   90.00
_cell.angle_gamma   90.00
#
_symmetry.space_group_name_H-M   'P 1'
#
loop_
_entity.id
_entity.type
_entity.pdbx_description
1 polymer ?
#
loop_
_entity_poly.entity_id
_entity_poly.type
_entity_poly.pdbx_seq_one_letter_code
_entity_poly.pdbx_strand_id
1 'polypeptide(L)'
;IICKAIPAVSFYNEAVDKQNGPERRGPVNSPIMQTKQQPPVRRPVKGSAEFMIRIGAVNIDTSHPLGFGEVMEKDDRARYVGVYNDSFRPDSEVEGFIRRFGLEKRCNTLEELAAMCDIGFIHGCDWDDHLRCAMPFIEQGKPVFIDKPLVGNLADCRRVEQLVKDGAVILGASSARYAYEVQQFLALPEEERGEVVNVFGTAGVDEFNYGVHIAEAIGGILGQGAQSVRYMGRGEAGGKYSESYFVQYENGKSAVFNTFTGTWQPFVLTIMTTKTTHHFRMDSNRLYEALMCEICNYMEGKPNLLAGPDALLESVKVMLAATASRAQGGAPVALDALTDAMPAYDGRAFCRSYGAAAGRLY
;
A
#
# COMPACT_ATOMS: atom_id res chain seq x y z
N ILE A 1 19.12 -0.78 -7.86
CA ILE A 1 19.73 -1.99 -8.47
C ILE A 1 18.58 -2.77 -9.07
N ILE A 2 18.64 -2.85 -10.37
CA ILE A 2 17.71 -3.44 -11.33
C ILE A 2 17.42 -4.90 -10.95
N CYS A 3 16.16 -5.29 -10.87
CA CYS A 3 15.72 -6.66 -10.89
C CYS A 3 16.09 -7.30 -12.23
N LYS A 4 17.26 -7.95 -12.31
CA LYS A 4 17.50 -8.96 -13.35
C LYS A 4 16.84 -10.25 -12.88
N ALA A 5 15.93 -10.76 -13.69
CA ALA A 5 15.30 -12.04 -13.52
C ALA A 5 16.34 -13.16 -13.43
N ILE A 6 16.33 -13.92 -12.34
CA ILE A 6 17.01 -15.21 -12.23
C ILE A 6 15.95 -16.28 -12.49
N PRO A 7 16.21 -17.29 -13.34
CA PRO A 7 15.20 -18.27 -13.73
C PRO A 7 14.72 -19.09 -12.53
N ALA A 8 13.42 -19.35 -12.49
CA ALA A 8 12.77 -20.17 -11.50
C ALA A 8 13.28 -21.60 -11.57
N VAL A 9 13.88 -22.08 -10.50
CA VAL A 9 14.08 -23.50 -10.26
C VAL A 9 12.81 -24.04 -9.60
N SER A 10 12.09 -24.85 -10.38
CA SER A 10 10.93 -25.60 -9.95
C SER A 10 11.35 -26.71 -9.01
N PHE A 11 10.90 -26.71 -7.76
CA PHE A 11 10.80 -27.91 -6.93
C PHE A 11 9.58 -27.83 -6.02
N TYR A 12 8.84 -28.94 -6.05
CA TYR A 12 7.66 -29.35 -5.30
C TYR A 12 6.30 -29.04 -5.93
N ASN A 13 5.97 -29.94 -6.85
CA ASN A 13 4.62 -30.43 -7.04
C ASN A 13 4.67 -31.96 -6.97
N GLU A 14 4.19 -32.52 -5.89
CA GLU A 14 3.68 -33.92 -5.92
C GLU A 14 2.50 -34.07 -4.97
N ALA A 15 1.41 -34.54 -5.60
CA ALA A 15 0.29 -35.29 -5.08
C ALA A 15 -0.71 -34.59 -4.13
N VAL A 16 -1.79 -34.06 -4.69
CA VAL A 16 -3.13 -34.31 -4.15
C VAL A 16 -4.07 -34.67 -5.30
N ASP A 17 -4.76 -35.74 -5.08
CA ASP A 17 -5.57 -36.56 -5.93
C ASP A 17 -6.74 -35.83 -6.62
N LYS A 18 -6.99 -36.22 -7.85
CA LYS A 18 -8.18 -35.84 -8.61
C LYS A 18 -9.39 -36.64 -8.13
N GLN A 19 -10.37 -35.98 -7.55
CA GLN A 19 -11.77 -36.44 -7.73
C GLN A 19 -12.76 -35.30 -7.40
N ASN A 20 -13.73 -35.15 -8.31
CA ASN A 20 -15.01 -34.44 -8.20
C ASN A 20 -15.01 -32.93 -8.42
N GLY A 21 -15.50 -32.52 -9.61
CA GLY A 21 -15.79 -31.14 -9.97
C GLY A 21 -17.00 -30.56 -9.20
N PRO A 22 -17.02 -29.23 -8.98
CA PRO A 22 -18.07 -28.59 -8.21
C PRO A 22 -19.25 -28.16 -9.05
N GLU A 23 -20.45 -28.48 -8.58
CA GLU A 23 -21.71 -27.87 -8.98
C GLU A 23 -21.72 -26.37 -8.72
N ARG A 24 -22.24 -25.62 -9.67
CA ARG A 24 -22.46 -24.18 -9.56
C ARG A 24 -23.54 -23.87 -8.53
N ARG A 25 -23.20 -23.30 -7.40
CA ARG A 25 -24.14 -22.65 -6.48
C ARG A 25 -24.03 -21.13 -6.61
N GLY A 26 -25.18 -20.48 -6.64
CA GLY A 26 -25.34 -19.03 -6.77
C GLY A 26 -24.78 -18.22 -5.57
N PRO A 27 -24.80 -16.88 -5.66
CA PRO A 27 -24.09 -16.01 -4.72
C PRO A 27 -24.72 -16.07 -3.32
N VAL A 28 -23.94 -16.45 -2.33
CA VAL A 28 -24.29 -16.38 -0.90
C VAL A 28 -23.84 -15.01 -0.38
N ASN A 29 -24.81 -14.22 0.10
CA ASN A 29 -24.57 -12.97 0.82
C ASN A 29 -23.88 -13.25 2.16
N SER A 30 -22.60 -13.00 2.26
CA SER A 30 -21.89 -12.94 3.53
C SER A 30 -21.92 -11.49 4.07
N PRO A 31 -22.08 -11.26 5.38
CA PRO A 31 -22.05 -9.93 5.95
C PRO A 31 -20.62 -9.40 5.93
N ILE A 32 -20.32 -8.54 4.95
CA ILE A 32 -19.10 -7.73 4.91
C ILE A 32 -19.17 -6.77 6.11
N MET A 33 -18.16 -6.77 6.99
CA MET A 33 -18.00 -5.75 8.00
C MET A 33 -18.05 -4.37 7.33
N GLN A 34 -19.10 -3.61 7.62
CA GLN A 34 -19.28 -2.26 7.10
C GLN A 34 -18.25 -1.36 7.80
N THR A 35 -17.11 -1.13 7.15
CA THR A 35 -16.30 0.06 7.43
C THR A 35 -17.18 1.28 7.14
N LYS A 36 -17.14 2.30 8.00
CA LYS A 36 -17.84 3.57 7.78
C LYS A 36 -17.47 4.08 6.40
N GLN A 37 -18.44 4.03 5.48
CA GLN A 37 -18.23 4.45 4.09
C GLN A 37 -17.84 5.92 4.05
N GLN A 38 -16.77 6.21 3.34
CA GLN A 38 -16.42 7.58 2.97
C GLN A 38 -17.56 8.20 2.14
N PRO A 39 -17.76 9.53 2.20
CA PRO A 39 -18.83 10.18 1.44
C PRO A 39 -18.65 9.91 -0.07
N PRO A 40 -19.74 9.68 -0.80
CA PRO A 40 -19.67 9.36 -2.22
C PRO A 40 -19.12 10.54 -3.03
N VAL A 41 -18.12 10.29 -3.85
CA VAL A 41 -17.69 11.19 -4.92
C VAL A 41 -18.92 11.54 -5.80
N ARG A 42 -19.01 12.77 -6.31
CA ARG A 42 -20.09 13.20 -7.21
C ARG A 42 -20.28 12.16 -8.32
N ARG A 43 -21.48 11.54 -8.33
CA ARG A 43 -21.85 10.52 -9.32
C ARG A 43 -21.80 11.11 -10.73
N PRO A 44 -21.18 10.45 -11.70
CA PRO A 44 -21.37 10.79 -13.12
C PRO A 44 -22.83 10.61 -13.49
N VAL A 45 -23.34 11.51 -14.32
CA VAL A 45 -24.72 11.48 -14.84
C VAL A 45 -24.83 10.26 -15.77
N LYS A 46 -25.78 9.34 -15.51
CA LYS A 46 -26.07 8.20 -16.38
C LYS A 46 -26.36 8.71 -17.79
N GLY A 47 -25.53 8.29 -18.78
CA GLY A 47 -25.86 8.44 -20.21
C GLY A 47 -24.80 9.06 -21.10
N SER A 48 -23.52 9.10 -20.75
CA SER A 48 -22.43 9.54 -21.65
C SER A 48 -21.38 8.44 -21.83
N ALA A 49 -20.65 8.49 -22.95
CA ALA A 49 -19.51 7.65 -23.30
C ALA A 49 -18.69 7.22 -22.08
N GLU A 50 -18.18 5.97 -22.10
CA GLU A 50 -17.44 5.34 -21.00
C GLU A 50 -16.61 6.35 -20.20
N PHE A 51 -16.95 6.48 -18.91
CA PHE A 51 -16.29 7.42 -18.00
C PHE A 51 -14.88 6.91 -17.72
N MET A 52 -13.90 7.51 -18.38
CA MET A 52 -12.49 7.23 -18.12
C MET A 52 -11.99 8.12 -17.00
N ILE A 53 -11.47 7.53 -15.94
CA ILE A 53 -10.89 8.22 -14.78
C ILE A 53 -9.59 8.90 -15.20
N ARG A 54 -9.53 10.22 -15.01
CA ARG A 54 -8.39 11.06 -15.35
C ARG A 54 -7.47 11.21 -14.15
N ILE A 55 -6.27 10.65 -14.21
CA ILE A 55 -5.31 10.62 -13.10
C ILE A 55 -4.21 11.65 -13.33
N GLY A 56 -3.95 12.49 -12.32
CA GLY A 56 -2.78 13.37 -12.29
C GLY A 56 -1.62 12.71 -11.53
N ALA A 57 -0.46 12.53 -12.17
CA ALA A 57 0.72 11.96 -11.54
C ALA A 57 1.56 13.07 -10.86
N VAL A 58 1.83 12.93 -9.57
CA VAL A 58 2.72 13.83 -8.82
C VAL A 58 4.00 13.09 -8.46
N ASN A 59 5.09 13.55 -9.01
CA ASN A 59 6.41 12.97 -8.96
C ASN A 59 6.50 11.56 -9.58
N ILE A 60 7.64 11.22 -10.15
CA ILE A 60 7.86 9.92 -10.80
C ILE A 60 9.13 9.25 -10.26
N ASP A 61 9.37 9.37 -8.97
CA ASP A 61 10.64 9.04 -8.32
C ASP A 61 11.02 7.56 -8.44
N THR A 62 10.03 6.69 -8.37
CA THR A 62 10.21 5.23 -8.29
C THR A 62 9.67 4.52 -9.53
N SER A 63 9.71 3.20 -9.55
CA SER A 63 9.06 2.39 -10.58
C SER A 63 7.52 2.33 -10.44
N HIS A 64 6.95 2.85 -9.36
CA HIS A 64 5.50 2.75 -9.10
C HIS A 64 4.67 3.45 -10.17
N PRO A 65 4.93 4.72 -10.55
CA PRO A 65 4.18 5.38 -11.62
C PRO A 65 4.20 4.61 -12.95
N LEU A 66 5.34 3.97 -13.27
CA LEU A 66 5.44 3.10 -14.45
C LEU A 66 4.55 1.87 -14.31
N GLY A 67 4.64 1.17 -13.18
CA GLY A 67 3.84 -0.03 -12.93
C GLY A 67 2.33 0.24 -12.94
N PHE A 68 1.88 1.36 -12.35
CA PHE A 68 0.49 1.80 -12.44
C PHE A 68 0.10 2.14 -13.89
N GLY A 69 0.97 2.85 -14.63
CA GLY A 69 0.74 3.17 -16.04
C GLY A 69 0.58 1.93 -16.91
N GLU A 70 1.41 0.90 -16.71
CA GLU A 70 1.34 -0.38 -17.42
C GLU A 70 0.05 -1.17 -17.11
N VAL A 71 -0.50 -1.03 -15.90
CA VAL A 71 -1.81 -1.60 -15.57
C VAL A 71 -2.91 -0.86 -16.29
N MET A 72 -2.86 0.48 -16.32
CA MET A 72 -3.86 1.31 -17.01
C MET A 72 -3.86 1.09 -18.54
N GLU A 73 -2.73 0.72 -19.13
CA GLU A 73 -2.69 0.34 -20.57
C GLU A 73 -3.47 -0.95 -20.88
N LYS A 74 -3.68 -1.79 -19.87
CA LYS A 74 -4.42 -3.06 -19.99
C LYS A 74 -5.88 -2.93 -19.54
N ASP A 75 -6.19 -1.87 -18.80
CA ASP A 75 -7.51 -1.56 -18.24
C ASP A 75 -7.86 -0.11 -18.61
N ASP A 76 -8.79 0.06 -19.54
CA ASP A 76 -9.18 1.34 -20.13
C ASP A 76 -10.05 2.24 -19.23
N ARG A 77 -10.31 1.80 -17.99
CA ARG A 77 -11.09 2.57 -17.01
C ARG A 77 -10.39 3.83 -16.50
N ALA A 78 -9.06 3.88 -16.56
CA ALA A 78 -8.28 5.01 -16.06
C ALA A 78 -7.05 5.27 -16.92
N ARG A 79 -6.55 6.53 -16.90
CA ARG A 79 -5.28 6.90 -17.52
C ARG A 79 -4.63 8.09 -16.83
N TYR A 80 -3.33 8.19 -16.94
CA TYR A 80 -2.63 9.44 -16.65
C TYR A 80 -2.98 10.51 -17.70
N VAL A 81 -3.32 11.71 -17.24
CA VAL A 81 -3.60 12.86 -18.12
C VAL A 81 -2.56 13.96 -18.02
N GLY A 82 -1.88 14.06 -16.90
CA GLY A 82 -0.86 15.06 -16.68
C GLY A 82 0.15 14.61 -15.62
N VAL A 83 1.30 15.29 -15.58
CA VAL A 83 2.34 15.08 -14.59
C VAL A 83 2.86 16.41 -14.07
N TYR A 84 3.06 16.46 -12.75
CA TYR A 84 3.87 17.47 -12.08
C TYR A 84 5.06 16.77 -11.43
N ASN A 85 6.27 17.34 -11.57
CA ASN A 85 7.47 16.76 -10.97
C ASN A 85 8.39 17.87 -10.47
N ASP A 86 8.64 17.91 -9.17
CA ASP A 86 9.59 18.80 -8.50
C ASP A 86 10.63 18.00 -7.69
N SER A 87 10.71 16.68 -7.88
CA SER A 87 11.66 15.80 -7.24
C SER A 87 12.93 15.62 -8.08
N PHE A 88 13.78 14.65 -7.72
CA PHE A 88 15.12 14.45 -8.27
C PHE A 88 15.17 13.92 -9.71
N ARG A 89 14.06 13.44 -10.28
CA ARG A 89 14.07 12.93 -11.65
C ARG A 89 14.28 14.06 -12.66
N PRO A 90 15.24 13.91 -13.59
CA PRO A 90 15.53 14.93 -14.57
C PRO A 90 14.42 15.07 -15.61
N ASP A 91 14.34 16.23 -16.23
CA ASP A 91 13.34 16.56 -17.25
C ASP A 91 13.24 15.52 -18.37
N SER A 92 14.37 14.94 -18.77
CA SER A 92 14.39 13.90 -19.82
C SER A 92 13.61 12.65 -19.45
N GLU A 93 13.55 12.27 -18.16
CA GLU A 93 12.77 11.14 -17.68
C GLU A 93 11.29 11.51 -17.55
N VAL A 94 10.97 12.73 -17.12
CA VAL A 94 9.60 13.25 -17.11
C VAL A 94 9.03 13.27 -18.53
N GLU A 95 9.79 13.75 -19.51
CA GLU A 95 9.41 13.73 -20.92
C GLU A 95 9.27 12.28 -21.46
N GLY A 96 10.12 11.37 -20.98
CA GLY A 96 10.02 9.94 -21.25
C GLY A 96 8.69 9.37 -20.77
N PHE A 97 8.28 9.68 -19.53
CA PHE A 97 7.01 9.28 -18.93
C PHE A 97 5.81 9.83 -19.72
N ILE A 98 5.85 11.11 -20.10
CA ILE A 98 4.81 11.76 -20.92
C ILE A 98 4.64 11.02 -22.24
N ARG A 99 5.74 10.76 -22.95
CA ARG A 99 5.67 10.05 -24.24
C ARG A 99 5.21 8.60 -24.10
N ARG A 100 5.68 7.92 -23.03
CA ARG A 100 5.35 6.49 -22.80
C ARG A 100 3.87 6.26 -22.59
N PHE A 101 3.19 7.14 -21.86
CA PHE A 101 1.78 6.99 -21.50
C PHE A 101 0.86 8.00 -22.21
N GLY A 102 1.37 8.80 -23.13
CA GLY A 102 0.58 9.73 -23.92
C GLY A 102 -0.11 10.81 -23.07
N LEU A 103 0.57 11.37 -22.06
CA LEU A 103 0.00 12.41 -21.21
C LEU A 103 -0.28 13.69 -22.02
N GLU A 104 -1.36 14.36 -21.67
CA GLU A 104 -1.79 15.60 -22.34
C GLU A 104 -0.88 16.77 -22.00
N LYS A 105 -0.28 16.77 -20.78
CA LYS A 105 0.45 17.93 -20.29
C LYS A 105 1.47 17.60 -19.19
N ARG A 106 2.63 18.30 -19.24
CA ARG A 106 3.47 18.56 -18.08
C ARG A 106 2.97 19.83 -17.42
N CYS A 107 2.56 19.76 -16.15
CA CYS A 107 2.06 20.89 -15.40
C CYS A 107 3.19 21.63 -14.68
N ASN A 108 3.08 22.95 -14.59
CA ASN A 108 4.04 23.78 -13.89
C ASN A 108 3.72 23.92 -12.40
N THR A 109 2.47 23.67 -12.00
CA THR A 109 2.02 23.72 -10.61
C THR A 109 1.11 22.53 -10.31
N LEU A 110 0.97 22.22 -9.01
CA LEU A 110 0.06 21.19 -8.52
C LEU A 110 -1.40 21.57 -8.73
N GLU A 111 -1.74 22.87 -8.60
CA GLU A 111 -3.09 23.40 -8.84
C GLU A 111 -3.52 23.21 -10.30
N GLU A 112 -2.59 23.41 -11.24
CA GLU A 112 -2.82 23.17 -12.66
C GLU A 112 -3.11 21.69 -12.92
N LEU A 113 -2.33 20.79 -12.33
CA LEU A 113 -2.56 19.35 -12.42
C LEU A 113 -3.88 18.96 -11.78
N ALA A 114 -4.16 19.46 -10.58
CA ALA A 114 -5.40 19.21 -9.88
C ALA A 114 -6.62 19.66 -10.69
N ALA A 115 -6.55 20.79 -11.42
CA ALA A 115 -7.66 21.29 -12.22
C ALA A 115 -8.02 20.35 -13.40
N MET A 116 -7.09 19.58 -13.94
CA MET A 116 -7.30 18.80 -15.15
C MET A 116 -7.60 17.30 -14.92
N CYS A 117 -7.54 16.80 -13.71
CA CYS A 117 -7.75 15.39 -13.38
C CYS A 117 -8.93 15.15 -12.43
N ASP A 118 -9.37 13.90 -12.28
CA ASP A 118 -10.43 13.49 -11.36
C ASP A 118 -9.86 13.08 -9.99
N ILE A 119 -8.61 12.59 -9.96
CA ILE A 119 -7.89 12.12 -8.78
C ILE A 119 -6.39 12.41 -8.94
N GLY A 120 -5.73 12.82 -7.85
CA GLY A 120 -4.27 12.95 -7.79
C GLY A 120 -3.61 11.69 -7.27
N PHE A 121 -2.58 11.20 -7.95
CA PHE A 121 -1.70 10.13 -7.47
C PHE A 121 -0.38 10.73 -7.01
N ILE A 122 -0.12 10.66 -5.70
CA ILE A 122 1.07 11.21 -5.07
C ILE A 122 2.09 10.07 -4.96
N HIS A 123 3.09 10.06 -5.85
CA HIS A 123 4.08 8.98 -6.00
C HIS A 123 5.48 9.33 -5.53
N GLY A 124 5.68 10.53 -4.98
CA GLY A 124 6.98 10.94 -4.47
C GLY A 124 7.54 9.94 -3.46
N CYS A 125 8.86 9.76 -3.42
CA CYS A 125 9.49 8.92 -2.42
C CYS A 125 9.88 9.68 -1.14
N ASP A 126 9.70 11.01 -1.12
CA ASP A 126 9.75 11.84 0.08
C ASP A 126 8.37 11.89 0.73
N TRP A 127 8.11 10.99 1.68
CA TRP A 127 6.82 10.95 2.37
C TRP A 127 6.57 12.14 3.30
N ASP A 128 7.59 12.94 3.65
CA ASP A 128 7.41 14.18 4.40
C ASP A 128 6.78 15.28 3.53
N ASP A 129 6.78 15.08 2.20
CA ASP A 129 6.22 16.01 1.23
C ASP A 129 4.84 15.58 0.67
N HIS A 130 4.37 14.39 1.02
CA HIS A 130 3.12 13.83 0.49
C HIS A 130 1.92 14.75 0.74
N LEU A 131 1.79 15.28 1.96
CA LEU A 131 0.65 16.13 2.30
C LEU A 131 0.69 17.48 1.58
N ARG A 132 1.88 18.08 1.40
CA ARG A 132 2.03 19.30 0.58
C ARG A 132 1.53 19.04 -0.85
N CYS A 133 1.97 17.92 -1.42
CA CYS A 133 1.58 17.55 -2.78
C CYS A 133 0.07 17.23 -2.92
N ALA A 134 -0.56 16.70 -1.87
CA ALA A 134 -1.97 16.35 -1.86
C ALA A 134 -2.90 17.57 -1.71
N MET A 135 -2.45 18.64 -1.02
CA MET A 135 -3.31 19.77 -0.65
C MET A 135 -4.03 20.42 -1.82
N PRO A 136 -3.42 20.76 -2.98
CA PRO A 136 -4.13 21.43 -4.08
C PRO A 136 -5.29 20.61 -4.67
N PHE A 137 -5.22 19.27 -4.60
CA PHE A 137 -6.33 18.39 -4.99
C PHE A 137 -7.45 18.42 -3.94
N ILE A 138 -7.08 18.31 -2.66
CA ILE A 138 -8.03 18.34 -1.53
C ILE A 138 -8.79 19.67 -1.51
N GLU A 139 -8.11 20.80 -1.69
CA GLU A 139 -8.71 22.15 -1.75
C GLU A 139 -9.67 22.30 -2.92
N GLN A 140 -9.47 21.58 -4.02
CA GLN A 140 -10.41 21.51 -5.14
C GLN A 140 -11.49 20.43 -4.97
N GLY A 141 -11.59 19.82 -3.78
CA GLY A 141 -12.59 18.79 -3.46
C GLY A 141 -12.38 17.47 -4.22
N LYS A 142 -11.14 17.17 -4.64
CA LYS A 142 -10.80 15.97 -5.38
C LYS A 142 -10.18 14.92 -4.47
N PRO A 143 -10.45 13.63 -4.70
CA PRO A 143 -9.75 12.57 -4.01
C PRO A 143 -8.26 12.55 -4.36
N VAL A 144 -7.46 12.03 -3.42
CA VAL A 144 -6.05 11.73 -3.66
C VAL A 144 -5.76 10.29 -3.29
N PHE A 145 -4.95 9.62 -4.10
CA PHE A 145 -4.26 8.40 -3.74
C PHE A 145 -2.84 8.77 -3.32
N ILE A 146 -2.47 8.45 -2.10
CA ILE A 146 -1.10 8.65 -1.60
C ILE A 146 -0.42 7.29 -1.57
N ASP A 147 0.66 7.15 -2.33
CA ASP A 147 1.47 5.93 -2.39
C ASP A 147 2.16 5.68 -1.04
N LYS A 148 2.58 4.46 -0.84
CA LYS A 148 3.26 4.06 0.40
C LYS A 148 4.70 4.61 0.49
N PRO A 149 5.17 4.89 1.70
CA PRO A 149 4.41 5.02 2.94
C PRO A 149 3.48 6.22 2.89
N LEU A 150 2.28 6.10 3.50
CA LEU A 150 1.31 7.21 3.48
C LEU A 150 1.92 8.50 4.07
N VAL A 151 2.53 8.38 5.26
CA VAL A 151 3.32 9.38 5.97
C VAL A 151 4.37 8.67 6.84
N GLY A 152 5.34 9.40 7.41
CA GLY A 152 6.46 8.81 8.17
C GLY A 152 6.55 9.23 9.63
N ASN A 153 5.63 10.06 10.13
CA ASN A 153 5.66 10.58 11.50
C ASN A 153 4.25 10.77 12.09
N LEU A 154 4.17 10.92 13.41
CA LEU A 154 2.89 11.03 14.12
C LEU A 154 2.16 12.35 13.87
N ALA A 155 2.89 13.45 13.69
CA ALA A 155 2.28 14.75 13.40
C ALA A 155 1.52 14.72 12.07
N ASP A 156 2.10 14.10 11.05
CA ASP A 156 1.44 13.92 9.75
C ASP A 156 0.28 12.92 9.83
N CYS A 157 0.37 11.87 10.67
CA CYS A 157 -0.79 11.01 10.94
C CYS A 157 -1.97 11.84 11.45
N ARG A 158 -1.75 12.69 12.45
CA ARG A 158 -2.81 13.60 12.97
C ARG A 158 -3.30 14.60 11.91
N ARG A 159 -2.40 15.07 11.04
CA ARG A 159 -2.80 15.96 9.94
C ARG A 159 -3.72 15.24 8.94
N VAL A 160 -3.43 14.00 8.58
CA VAL A 160 -4.32 13.16 7.75
C VAL A 160 -5.67 12.98 8.43
N GLU A 161 -5.69 12.62 9.73
CA GLU A 161 -6.93 12.48 10.51
C GLU A 161 -7.78 13.77 10.47
N GLN A 162 -7.13 14.93 10.60
CA GLN A 162 -7.83 16.21 10.53
C GLN A 162 -8.38 16.49 9.13
N LEU A 163 -7.58 16.31 8.09
CA LEU A 163 -8.02 16.51 6.70
C LEU A 163 -9.22 15.62 6.36
N VAL A 164 -9.23 14.38 6.81
CA VAL A 164 -10.36 13.45 6.61
C VAL A 164 -11.60 13.92 7.38
N LYS A 165 -11.45 14.40 8.62
CA LYS A 165 -12.57 15.00 9.39
C LYS A 165 -13.14 16.23 8.71
N ASP A 166 -12.30 16.99 8.01
CA ASP A 166 -12.68 18.18 7.23
C ASP A 166 -13.27 17.81 5.85
N GLY A 167 -13.39 16.52 5.54
CA GLY A 167 -14.05 16.01 4.34
C GLY A 167 -13.10 15.63 3.19
N ALA A 168 -11.79 15.65 3.39
CA ALA A 168 -10.86 15.16 2.38
C ALA A 168 -11.03 13.66 2.12
N VAL A 169 -10.93 13.27 0.86
CA VAL A 169 -10.92 11.86 0.44
C VAL A 169 -9.47 11.46 0.18
N ILE A 170 -8.90 10.69 1.11
CA ILE A 170 -7.53 10.19 1.04
C ILE A 170 -7.58 8.66 0.91
N LEU A 171 -7.13 8.16 -0.21
CA LEU A 171 -6.98 6.75 -0.52
C LEU A 171 -5.50 6.36 -0.38
N GLY A 172 -5.22 5.13 -0.16
CA GLY A 172 -3.84 4.64 -0.02
C GLY A 172 -3.82 3.15 0.30
N ALA A 173 -2.71 2.68 0.69
CA ALA A 173 -1.37 3.14 0.32
C ALA A 173 -0.62 1.97 -0.32
N SER A 174 -0.50 0.84 0.36
CA SER A 174 0.22 -0.33 -0.10
C SER A 174 -0.64 -1.27 -0.94
N SER A 175 -0.15 -1.58 -2.14
CA SER A 175 -0.77 -2.60 -3.00
C SER A 175 -0.75 -4.02 -2.38
N ALA A 176 0.15 -4.30 -1.44
CA ALA A 176 0.21 -5.60 -0.76
C ALA A 176 -1.03 -5.89 0.10
N ARG A 177 -1.73 -4.86 0.63
CA ARG A 177 -3.00 -5.01 1.33
C ARG A 177 -4.06 -5.65 0.45
N TYR A 178 -4.02 -5.36 -0.85
CA TYR A 178 -5.02 -5.78 -1.85
C TYR A 178 -4.54 -6.94 -2.72
N ALA A 179 -3.40 -7.56 -2.39
CA ALA A 179 -2.89 -8.71 -3.13
C ALA A 179 -3.98 -9.78 -3.35
N TYR A 180 -4.03 -10.37 -4.53
CA TYR A 180 -5.05 -11.37 -4.86
C TYR A 180 -5.04 -12.56 -3.89
N GLU A 181 -3.87 -12.94 -3.38
CA GLU A 181 -3.73 -13.99 -2.38
C GLU A 181 -4.42 -13.61 -1.06
N VAL A 182 -4.32 -12.34 -0.65
CA VAL A 182 -5.02 -11.80 0.53
C VAL A 182 -6.53 -11.81 0.28
N GLN A 183 -6.97 -11.31 -0.89
CA GLN A 183 -8.38 -11.30 -1.27
C GLN A 183 -8.96 -12.71 -1.31
N GLN A 184 -8.26 -13.66 -1.93
CA GLN A 184 -8.69 -15.06 -2.02
C GLN A 184 -8.82 -15.71 -0.65
N PHE A 185 -7.86 -15.48 0.26
CA PHE A 185 -7.93 -15.95 1.63
C PHE A 185 -9.16 -15.38 2.36
N LEU A 186 -9.38 -14.06 2.25
CA LEU A 186 -10.50 -13.39 2.91
C LEU A 186 -11.87 -13.79 2.32
N ALA A 187 -11.92 -14.16 1.05
CA ALA A 187 -13.13 -14.64 0.38
C ALA A 187 -13.56 -16.05 0.81
N LEU A 188 -12.66 -16.85 1.41
CA LEU A 188 -13.03 -18.14 1.97
C LEU A 188 -14.00 -17.94 3.15
N PRO A 189 -15.09 -18.70 3.22
CA PRO A 189 -15.96 -18.70 4.40
C PRO A 189 -15.17 -19.01 5.68
N GLU A 190 -15.51 -18.35 6.78
CA GLU A 190 -14.80 -18.56 8.05
C GLU A 190 -14.90 -20.01 8.53
N GLU A 191 -16.04 -20.67 8.23
CA GLU A 191 -16.24 -22.09 8.49
C GLU A 191 -15.24 -22.98 7.73
N GLU A 192 -14.67 -22.51 6.61
CA GLU A 192 -13.67 -23.24 5.84
C GLU A 192 -12.25 -22.89 6.27
N ARG A 193 -11.92 -21.59 6.31
CA ARG A 193 -10.56 -21.12 6.63
C ARG A 193 -10.21 -21.14 8.11
N GLY A 194 -11.21 -21.13 8.99
CA GLY A 194 -11.07 -20.91 10.41
C GLY A 194 -10.89 -19.44 10.79
N GLU A 195 -11.07 -19.13 12.07
CA GLU A 195 -10.77 -17.79 12.61
C GLU A 195 -9.25 -17.56 12.63
N VAL A 196 -8.81 -16.37 12.21
CA VAL A 196 -7.37 -16.02 12.24
C VAL A 196 -6.92 -15.80 13.67
N VAL A 197 -5.81 -16.45 14.05
CA VAL A 197 -5.18 -16.36 15.38
C VAL A 197 -3.90 -15.53 15.31
N ASN A 198 -3.06 -15.82 14.32
CA ASN A 198 -1.78 -15.14 14.13
C ASN A 198 -1.45 -14.97 12.65
N VAL A 199 -0.76 -13.89 12.31
CA VAL A 199 -0.20 -13.67 10.97
C VAL A 199 1.29 -13.41 11.10
N PHE A 200 2.09 -14.19 10.36
CA PHE A 200 3.51 -13.92 10.16
C PHE A 200 3.75 -13.38 8.76
N GLY A 201 4.57 -12.32 8.63
CA GLY A 201 4.88 -11.73 7.35
C GLY A 201 6.34 -11.30 7.20
N THR A 202 6.85 -11.30 5.95
CA THR A 202 8.22 -10.84 5.66
C THR A 202 8.27 -9.90 4.47
N ALA A 203 9.18 -8.92 4.55
CA ALA A 203 9.56 -8.04 3.45
C ALA A 203 11.07 -7.75 3.46
N GLY A 204 11.68 -7.56 2.31
CA GLY A 204 12.94 -6.86 2.08
C GLY A 204 12.56 -5.55 1.36
N VAL A 205 13.31 -4.61 1.29
CA VAL A 205 14.67 -4.22 1.05
C VAL A 205 15.17 -3.34 2.23
N ASP A 206 14.26 -2.69 2.93
CA ASP A 206 14.49 -1.81 4.07
C ASP A 206 13.35 -1.93 5.09
N GLU A 207 13.57 -1.32 6.25
CA GLU A 207 12.65 -1.43 7.38
C GLU A 207 11.30 -0.76 7.12
N PHE A 208 11.27 0.47 6.59
CA PHE A 208 10.04 1.24 6.52
C PHE A 208 9.40 1.26 5.14
N ASN A 209 10.12 1.68 4.10
CA ASN A 209 9.58 1.78 2.75
C ASN A 209 9.07 0.44 2.22
N TYR A 210 9.67 -0.70 2.66
CA TYR A 210 9.20 -2.05 2.37
C TYR A 210 8.45 -2.70 3.54
N GLY A 211 8.85 -2.44 4.79
CA GLY A 211 8.17 -3.01 5.96
C GLY A 211 6.70 -2.59 6.05
N VAL A 212 6.35 -1.38 5.64
CA VAL A 212 4.96 -0.90 5.62
C VAL A 212 4.05 -1.75 4.72
N HIS A 213 4.57 -2.36 3.65
CA HIS A 213 3.79 -3.29 2.82
C HIS A 213 3.28 -4.48 3.63
N ILE A 214 4.13 -5.04 4.50
CA ILE A 214 3.72 -6.17 5.34
C ILE A 214 2.80 -5.73 6.47
N ALA A 215 3.04 -4.58 7.09
CA ALA A 215 2.13 -4.03 8.09
C ALA A 215 0.72 -3.80 7.49
N GLU A 216 0.65 -3.27 6.28
CA GLU A 216 -0.59 -3.09 5.51
C GLU A 216 -1.30 -4.41 5.18
N ALA A 217 -0.56 -5.40 4.70
CA ALA A 217 -1.13 -6.72 4.38
C ALA A 217 -1.64 -7.43 5.63
N ILE A 218 -0.92 -7.37 6.74
CA ILE A 218 -1.34 -7.89 8.04
C ILE A 218 -2.61 -7.19 8.51
N GLY A 219 -2.63 -5.85 8.47
CA GLY A 219 -3.82 -5.06 8.81
C GLY A 219 -5.01 -5.35 7.89
N GLY A 220 -4.77 -5.71 6.62
CA GLY A 220 -5.81 -6.17 5.69
C GLY A 220 -6.45 -7.50 6.14
N ILE A 221 -5.68 -8.38 6.77
CA ILE A 221 -6.15 -9.71 7.23
C ILE A 221 -6.76 -9.65 8.62
N LEU A 222 -6.11 -8.99 9.58
CA LEU A 222 -6.54 -8.93 10.98
C LEU A 222 -7.60 -7.86 11.24
N GLY A 223 -7.71 -6.89 10.34
CA GLY A 223 -8.48 -5.67 10.56
C GLY A 223 -7.71 -4.67 11.44
N GLN A 224 -8.44 -3.67 11.93
CA GLN A 224 -7.93 -2.70 12.90
C GLN A 224 -7.91 -3.30 14.31
N GLY A 225 -7.18 -2.64 15.21
CA GLY A 225 -7.10 -3.01 16.62
C GLY A 225 -5.69 -3.41 17.08
N ALA A 226 -4.66 -2.98 16.35
CA ALA A 226 -3.28 -3.09 16.82
C ALA A 226 -3.09 -2.27 18.09
N GLN A 227 -2.68 -2.91 19.19
CA GLN A 227 -2.53 -2.27 20.51
C GLN A 227 -1.10 -1.86 20.81
N SER A 228 -0.14 -2.76 20.54
CA SER A 228 1.26 -2.50 20.86
C SER A 228 2.20 -3.26 19.95
N VAL A 229 3.42 -2.74 19.81
CA VAL A 229 4.50 -3.39 19.07
C VAL A 229 5.70 -3.60 19.98
N ARG A 230 6.34 -4.75 19.84
CA ARG A 230 7.57 -5.12 20.54
C ARG A 230 8.65 -5.54 19.56
N TYR A 231 9.80 -4.89 19.60
CA TYR A 231 11.00 -5.35 18.91
C TYR A 231 11.56 -6.60 19.59
N MET A 232 11.78 -7.66 18.83
CA MET A 232 12.21 -8.96 19.34
C MET A 232 13.69 -9.25 19.12
N GLY A 233 14.33 -8.50 18.24
CA GLY A 233 15.77 -8.67 17.99
C GLY A 233 16.15 -8.62 16.51
N ARG A 234 17.44 -8.77 16.27
CA ARG A 234 18.08 -8.68 14.97
C ARG A 234 18.94 -9.90 14.70
N GLY A 235 18.79 -10.52 13.52
CA GLY A 235 19.72 -11.47 12.97
C GLY A 235 20.58 -10.80 11.89
N GLU A 236 21.88 -11.12 11.82
CA GLU A 236 22.78 -10.52 10.84
C GLU A 236 23.70 -11.57 10.22
N ALA A 237 23.88 -11.49 8.90
CA ALA A 237 24.85 -12.30 8.17
C ALA A 237 25.27 -11.57 6.87
N GLY A 238 26.57 -11.59 6.56
CA GLY A 238 27.10 -11.05 5.31
C GLY A 238 26.81 -9.56 5.10
N GLY A 239 26.79 -8.76 6.15
CA GLY A 239 26.48 -7.33 6.10
C GLY A 239 25.00 -6.99 5.82
N LYS A 240 24.12 -7.99 5.90
CA LYS A 240 22.67 -7.87 5.75
C LYS A 240 22.01 -8.28 7.05
N TYR A 241 20.84 -7.74 7.34
CA TYR A 241 20.17 -8.05 8.62
C TYR A 241 18.65 -8.12 8.48
N SER A 242 18.07 -8.92 9.37
CA SER A 242 16.63 -9.01 9.55
C SER A 242 16.27 -8.53 10.95
N GLU A 243 15.24 -7.72 11.06
CA GLU A 243 14.67 -7.29 12.33
C GLU A 243 13.28 -7.89 12.49
N SER A 244 12.97 -8.32 13.71
CA SER A 244 11.73 -9.02 14.05
C SER A 244 10.90 -8.21 15.02
N TYR A 245 9.60 -8.14 14.76
CA TYR A 245 8.63 -7.37 15.54
C TYR A 245 7.41 -8.21 15.84
N PHE A 246 6.92 -8.13 17.08
CA PHE A 246 5.66 -8.72 17.50
C PHE A 246 4.63 -7.61 17.68
N VAL A 247 3.43 -7.81 17.12
CA VAL A 247 2.29 -6.90 17.25
C VAL A 247 1.18 -7.61 18.01
N GLN A 248 0.75 -7.00 19.11
CA GLN A 248 -0.43 -7.44 19.84
C GLN A 248 -1.66 -6.72 19.31
N TYR A 249 -2.69 -7.47 18.97
CA TYR A 249 -4.00 -6.96 18.58
C TYR A 249 -5.02 -7.13 19.70
N GLU A 250 -6.11 -6.38 19.62
CA GLU A 250 -7.31 -6.62 20.42
C GLU A 250 -7.82 -8.05 20.20
N ASN A 251 -8.63 -8.54 21.14
CA ASN A 251 -9.21 -9.88 21.07
C ASN A 251 -8.18 -11.03 21.08
N GLY A 252 -6.95 -10.77 21.55
CA GLY A 252 -5.92 -11.79 21.70
C GLY A 252 -5.25 -12.25 20.40
N LYS A 253 -5.59 -11.66 19.26
CA LYS A 253 -4.88 -11.89 18.00
C LYS A 253 -3.51 -11.27 18.03
N SER A 254 -2.61 -11.76 17.20
CA SER A 254 -1.25 -11.26 17.13
C SER A 254 -0.68 -11.34 15.72
N ALA A 255 0.38 -10.57 15.49
CA ALA A 255 1.19 -10.71 14.29
C ALA A 255 2.68 -10.71 14.62
N VAL A 256 3.47 -11.31 13.74
CA VAL A 256 4.92 -11.16 13.70
C VAL A 256 5.30 -10.72 12.30
N PHE A 257 6.12 -9.70 12.19
CA PHE A 257 6.71 -9.38 10.88
C PHE A 257 8.22 -9.22 10.97
N ASN A 258 8.87 -9.61 9.89
CA ASN A 258 10.30 -9.42 9.72
C ASN A 258 10.56 -8.51 8.53
N THR A 259 11.43 -7.53 8.73
CA THR A 259 12.04 -6.76 7.66
C THR A 259 13.42 -7.30 7.37
N PHE A 260 13.85 -7.27 6.12
CA PHE A 260 15.19 -7.69 5.72
C PHE A 260 15.88 -6.55 4.99
N THR A 261 16.91 -5.96 5.62
CA THR A 261 17.62 -4.80 5.06
C THR A 261 18.83 -5.23 4.23
N GLY A 262 19.00 -4.55 3.08
CA GLY A 262 20.17 -4.71 2.19
C GLY A 262 19.99 -5.74 1.07
N THR A 263 18.82 -6.37 0.95
CA THR A 263 18.51 -7.22 -0.21
C THR A 263 17.00 -7.35 -0.42
N TRP A 264 16.58 -7.56 -1.65
CA TRP A 264 15.19 -7.86 -1.95
C TRP A 264 14.82 -9.26 -1.41
N GLN A 265 13.64 -9.31 -0.78
CA GLN A 265 12.98 -10.54 -0.37
C GLN A 265 11.52 -10.52 -0.84
N PRO A 266 10.94 -11.66 -1.23
CA PRO A 266 9.53 -11.71 -1.59
C PRO A 266 8.64 -11.35 -0.41
N PHE A 267 7.48 -10.78 -0.70
CA PHE A 267 6.42 -10.64 0.29
C PHE A 267 5.80 -12.00 0.55
N VAL A 268 5.93 -12.48 1.78
CA VAL A 268 5.41 -13.77 2.20
C VAL A 268 4.50 -13.58 3.40
N LEU A 269 3.38 -14.29 3.41
CA LEU A 269 2.48 -14.37 4.55
C LEU A 269 2.27 -15.84 4.96
N THR A 270 2.24 -16.06 6.26
CA THR A 270 1.79 -17.31 6.89
C THR A 270 0.69 -16.97 7.88
N ILE A 271 -0.50 -17.46 7.64
CA ILE A 271 -1.70 -17.16 8.44
C ILE A 271 -2.08 -18.43 9.20
N MET A 272 -1.99 -18.37 10.53
CA MET A 272 -2.46 -19.43 11.41
C MET A 272 -3.90 -19.17 11.80
N THR A 273 -4.76 -20.14 11.56
CA THR A 273 -6.16 -20.10 11.92
C THR A 273 -6.50 -21.19 12.93
N THR A 274 -7.72 -21.18 13.45
CA THR A 274 -8.22 -22.25 14.33
C THR A 274 -8.35 -23.62 13.64
N LYS A 275 -8.21 -23.69 12.32
CA LYS A 275 -8.34 -24.94 11.53
C LYS A 275 -7.05 -25.38 10.88
N THR A 276 -6.28 -24.46 10.31
CA THR A 276 -5.08 -24.80 9.53
C THR A 276 -4.13 -23.62 9.43
N THR A 277 -2.98 -23.84 8.80
CA THR A 277 -2.04 -22.79 8.43
C THR A 277 -2.06 -22.58 6.93
N HIS A 278 -2.30 -21.34 6.53
CA HIS A 278 -2.18 -20.91 5.13
C HIS A 278 -0.81 -20.25 4.92
N HIS A 279 -0.18 -20.56 3.80
CA HIS A 279 1.12 -19.97 3.46
C HIS A 279 1.10 -19.57 1.99
N PHE A 280 1.46 -18.34 1.69
CA PHE A 280 1.58 -17.88 0.32
C PHE A 280 2.63 -16.78 0.14
N ARG A 281 3.19 -16.75 -1.04
CA ARG A 281 4.03 -15.68 -1.54
C ARG A 281 3.18 -14.82 -2.47
N MET A 282 3.15 -13.51 -2.22
CA MET A 282 2.43 -12.58 -3.07
C MET A 282 3.08 -12.47 -4.45
N ASP A 283 2.28 -12.48 -5.50
CA ASP A 283 2.75 -12.20 -6.85
C ASP A 283 2.95 -10.69 -7.01
N SER A 284 4.20 -10.25 -6.86
CA SER A 284 4.55 -8.83 -6.97
C SER A 284 4.28 -8.21 -8.34
N ASN A 285 4.10 -9.01 -9.40
CA ASN A 285 3.76 -8.52 -10.73
C ASN A 285 2.29 -8.11 -10.85
N ARG A 286 1.43 -8.54 -9.93
CA ARG A 286 -0.01 -8.30 -9.96
C ARG A 286 -0.51 -7.37 -8.85
N LEU A 287 0.38 -6.88 -7.98
CA LEU A 287 -0.02 -6.02 -6.86
C LEU A 287 -0.68 -4.72 -7.32
N TYR A 288 -0.12 -4.06 -8.35
CA TYR A 288 -0.70 -2.82 -8.87
C TYR A 288 -2.03 -3.05 -9.59
N GLU A 289 -2.18 -4.18 -10.29
CA GLU A 289 -3.45 -4.58 -10.91
C GLU A 289 -4.56 -4.70 -9.85
N ALA A 290 -4.28 -5.40 -8.76
CA ALA A 290 -5.24 -5.59 -7.68
C ALA A 290 -5.66 -4.25 -7.04
N LEU A 291 -4.71 -3.37 -6.73
CA LEU A 291 -4.99 -2.07 -6.14
C LEU A 291 -5.74 -1.14 -7.12
N MET A 292 -5.31 -1.06 -8.39
CA MET A 292 -5.97 -0.22 -9.39
C MET A 292 -7.41 -0.63 -9.63
N CYS A 293 -7.70 -1.94 -9.60
CA CYS A 293 -9.08 -2.42 -9.68
C CYS A 293 -9.94 -1.82 -8.56
N GLU A 294 -9.45 -1.79 -7.33
CA GLU A 294 -10.17 -1.24 -6.19
C GLU A 294 -10.34 0.29 -6.28
N ILE A 295 -9.29 1.01 -6.73
CA ILE A 295 -9.38 2.46 -6.96
C ILE A 295 -10.41 2.78 -8.04
N CYS A 296 -10.38 2.08 -9.17
CA CYS A 296 -11.36 2.28 -10.24
C CYS A 296 -12.79 1.97 -9.76
N ASN A 297 -12.97 0.88 -9.01
CA ASN A 297 -14.28 0.55 -8.43
C ASN A 297 -14.78 1.68 -7.50
N TYR A 298 -13.89 2.22 -6.65
CA TYR A 298 -14.25 3.36 -5.79
C TYR A 298 -14.68 4.58 -6.60
N MET A 299 -13.88 4.98 -7.61
CA MET A 299 -14.15 6.14 -8.45
C MET A 299 -15.45 6.01 -9.26
N GLU A 300 -15.81 4.78 -9.63
CA GLU A 300 -17.05 4.45 -10.33
C GLU A 300 -18.25 4.29 -9.37
N GLY A 301 -18.05 4.40 -8.05
CA GLY A 301 -19.08 4.18 -7.04
C GLY A 301 -19.53 2.72 -6.91
N LYS A 302 -18.67 1.78 -7.28
CA LYS A 302 -18.87 0.34 -7.14
C LYS A 302 -18.39 -0.16 -5.78
N PRO A 303 -18.85 -1.33 -5.31
CA PRO A 303 -18.25 -2.00 -4.16
C PRO A 303 -16.75 -2.19 -4.34
N ASN A 304 -15.98 -1.91 -3.29
CA ASN A 304 -14.52 -2.00 -3.30
C ASN A 304 -13.98 -2.38 -1.93
N LEU A 305 -12.71 -2.78 -1.87
CA LEU A 305 -12.01 -3.21 -0.67
C LEU A 305 -11.07 -2.13 -0.10
N LEU A 306 -11.11 -0.90 -0.61
CA LEU A 306 -10.19 0.14 -0.14
C LEU A 306 -10.33 0.38 1.36
N ALA A 307 -9.21 0.37 2.04
CA ALA A 307 -9.12 0.66 3.46
C ALA A 307 -9.45 2.12 3.73
N GLY A 308 -10.19 2.36 4.81
CA GLY A 308 -10.37 3.72 5.30
C GLY A 308 -9.08 4.29 5.89
N PRO A 309 -8.97 5.63 5.98
CA PRO A 309 -7.77 6.30 6.48
C PRO A 309 -7.31 5.82 7.85
N ASP A 310 -8.23 5.48 8.76
CA ASP A 310 -7.90 4.97 10.10
C ASP A 310 -7.09 3.66 10.02
N ALA A 311 -7.45 2.75 9.11
CA ALA A 311 -6.73 1.48 8.92
C ALA A 311 -5.35 1.69 8.27
N LEU A 312 -5.24 2.66 7.35
CA LEU A 312 -3.97 3.03 6.73
C LEU A 312 -3.03 3.65 7.75
N LEU A 313 -3.53 4.57 8.57
CA LEU A 313 -2.76 5.22 9.63
C LEU A 313 -2.36 4.25 10.75
N GLU A 314 -3.18 3.24 11.06
CA GLU A 314 -2.80 2.20 12.02
C GLU A 314 -1.54 1.46 11.55
N SER A 315 -1.43 1.12 10.26
CA SER A 315 -0.23 0.49 9.72
C SER A 315 1.02 1.37 9.85
N VAL A 316 0.89 2.67 9.64
CA VAL A 316 1.98 3.63 9.89
C VAL A 316 2.34 3.68 11.38
N LYS A 317 1.34 3.78 12.27
CA LYS A 317 1.55 3.78 13.72
C LYS A 317 2.19 2.49 14.22
N VAL A 318 1.88 1.33 13.63
CA VAL A 318 2.58 0.07 13.89
C VAL A 318 4.07 0.18 13.60
N MET A 319 4.44 0.77 12.45
CA MET A 319 5.84 0.97 12.10
C MET A 319 6.54 2.00 13.01
N LEU A 320 5.85 3.08 13.40
CA LEU A 320 6.37 4.05 14.38
C LEU A 320 6.59 3.41 15.75
N ALA A 321 5.66 2.58 16.22
CA ALA A 321 5.81 1.85 17.48
C ALA A 321 6.94 0.81 17.38
N ALA A 322 7.17 0.20 16.21
CA ALA A 322 8.26 -0.73 15.98
C ALA A 322 9.63 -0.07 16.16
N THR A 323 9.87 1.08 15.52
CA THR A 323 11.14 1.81 15.69
C THR A 323 11.29 2.39 17.09
N ALA A 324 10.20 2.85 17.72
CA ALA A 324 10.21 3.31 19.11
C ALA A 324 10.55 2.17 20.10
N SER A 325 9.97 0.99 19.91
CA SER A 325 10.29 -0.20 20.73
C SER A 325 11.75 -0.62 20.57
N ARG A 326 12.28 -0.61 19.36
CA ARG A 326 13.70 -0.87 19.11
C ARG A 326 14.60 0.13 19.84
N ALA A 327 14.31 1.42 19.77
CA ALA A 327 15.06 2.45 20.46
C ALA A 327 15.01 2.31 22.00
N GLN A 328 13.96 1.67 22.54
CA GLN A 328 13.77 1.37 23.95
C GLN A 328 14.26 -0.05 24.34
N GLY A 329 15.12 -0.67 23.54
CA GLY A 329 15.71 -1.98 23.82
C GLY A 329 14.71 -3.13 23.82
N GLY A 330 13.60 -3.01 23.08
CA GLY A 330 12.57 -4.06 22.94
C GLY A 330 11.44 -3.97 23.97
N ALA A 331 11.32 -2.87 24.72
CA ALA A 331 10.13 -2.63 25.52
C ALA A 331 8.89 -2.50 24.61
N PRO A 332 7.73 -3.09 24.97
CA PRO A 332 6.50 -2.89 24.20
C PRO A 332 6.09 -1.42 24.16
N VAL A 333 5.70 -0.92 22.98
CA VAL A 333 5.19 0.44 22.80
C VAL A 333 3.74 0.35 22.36
N ALA A 334 2.82 0.92 23.14
CA ALA A 334 1.43 1.01 22.78
C ALA A 334 1.22 2.09 21.70
N LEU A 335 0.29 1.85 20.75
CA LEU A 335 0.05 2.79 19.65
C LEU A 335 -0.52 4.12 20.14
N ASP A 336 -1.32 4.11 21.20
CA ASP A 336 -1.88 5.30 21.86
C ASP A 336 -0.86 6.07 22.71
N ALA A 337 0.26 5.43 23.08
CA ALA A 337 1.37 6.05 23.80
C ALA A 337 2.40 6.73 22.89
N LEU A 338 2.23 6.67 21.56
CA LEU A 338 3.12 7.33 20.60
C LEU A 338 3.11 8.86 20.81
N THR A 339 4.29 9.47 20.75
CA THR A 339 4.50 10.92 20.86
C THR A 339 5.44 11.42 19.77
N ASP A 340 5.38 12.73 19.48
CA ASP A 340 6.26 13.36 18.47
C ASP A 340 7.76 13.34 18.88
N ALA A 341 8.06 13.08 20.16
CA ALA A 341 9.43 12.95 20.64
C ALA A 341 10.03 11.55 20.37
N MET A 342 9.21 10.58 19.97
CA MET A 342 9.68 9.24 19.62
C MET A 342 10.31 9.23 18.22
N PRO A 343 11.16 8.22 17.93
CA PRO A 343 11.73 8.06 16.58
C PRO A 343 10.66 8.01 15.49
N ALA A 344 10.95 8.67 14.39
CA ALA A 344 10.14 8.70 13.18
C ALA A 344 11.01 8.37 11.96
N TYR A 345 10.39 8.25 10.81
CA TYR A 345 11.07 7.94 9.55
C TYR A 345 11.20 9.22 8.69
N ASP A 346 12.44 9.58 8.35
CA ASP A 346 12.79 10.79 7.60
C ASP A 346 12.66 10.52 6.09
N GLY A 347 11.56 10.97 5.48
CA GLY A 347 11.28 10.85 4.05
C GLY A 347 12.25 11.62 3.18
N ARG A 348 12.65 12.79 3.63
CA ARG A 348 13.62 13.63 2.92
C ARG A 348 15.01 12.99 2.88
N ALA A 349 15.45 12.39 3.99
CA ALA A 349 16.71 11.64 4.01
C ALA A 349 16.63 10.39 3.13
N PHE A 350 15.51 9.68 3.16
CA PHE A 350 15.28 8.54 2.27
C PHE A 350 15.32 8.95 0.81
N CYS A 351 14.59 9.99 0.42
CA CYS A 351 14.55 10.50 -0.96
C CYS A 351 15.94 10.87 -1.48
N ARG A 352 16.75 11.57 -0.67
CA ARG A 352 18.15 11.88 -1.04
C ARG A 352 18.97 10.61 -1.28
N SER A 353 18.89 9.63 -0.39
CA SER A 353 19.62 8.37 -0.51
C SER A 353 19.15 7.56 -1.72
N TYR A 354 17.85 7.49 -1.91
CA TYR A 354 17.23 6.78 -3.03
C TYR A 354 17.62 7.44 -4.36
N GLY A 355 17.50 8.76 -4.46
CA GLY A 355 17.87 9.51 -5.68
C GLY A 355 19.34 9.37 -6.05
N ALA A 356 20.25 9.35 -5.05
CA ALA A 356 21.68 9.12 -5.29
C ALA A 356 21.99 7.70 -5.80
N ALA A 357 21.17 6.70 -5.43
CA ALA A 357 21.34 5.30 -5.84
C ALA A 357 20.48 4.90 -7.05
N ALA A 358 19.48 5.70 -7.39
CA ALA A 358 18.49 5.37 -8.41
C ALA A 358 19.11 5.31 -9.80
N GLY A 359 18.90 4.20 -10.50
CA GLY A 359 19.16 4.10 -11.94
C GLY A 359 18.14 4.92 -12.74
N ARG A 360 18.35 4.98 -14.07
CA ARG A 360 17.35 5.58 -14.97
C ARG A 360 16.06 4.77 -14.97
N LEU A 361 14.94 5.45 -15.15
CA LEU A 361 13.63 4.79 -15.32
C LEU A 361 13.48 4.21 -16.73
N TYR A 362 14.18 4.77 -17.72
CA TYR A 362 14.15 4.40 -19.15
C TYR A 362 15.56 4.17 -19.70
#